data_c2f64df5d852aa470c9b5b22089b2ee1
#
_entry.id   c2f64df5d852aa470c9b5b22089b2ee1
#
_cell.length_a   1.000
_cell.length_b   1.000
_cell.length_c   1.000
_cell.angle_alpha   90.00
_cell.angle_beta   90.00
_cell.angle_gamma   90.00
#
_symmetry.space_group_name_H-M   'P 1'
#
loop_
_entity.id
_entity.type
_entity.pdbx_description
1 polymer ?
#
loop_
_entity_poly.entity_id
_entity_poly.type
_entity_poly.pdbx_seq_one_letter_code
_entity_poly.pdbx_strand_id
1 'polypeptide(L)'
;MPLPKDLSRSSHNPGLNTARLALIVAASVAAAGAKDVHSEFAVSATVRAVADIELQSAPSNLLISDRDIRRGYIDIIQPTQFTVRSNSANGFALEVMTVAPMLTSMTIQGMDSELSLGAEGGTIVQRWQRPQTVAVALRFRFVLAPGLQAGNYPWPLRLAVRPLESI
;
A
#
# COMPACT_ATOMS: atom_id res chain seq x y z
N MET A 1 -21.13 40.87 -37.82
CA MET A 1 -20.78 39.60 -38.52
C MET A 1 -20.55 38.51 -37.49
N PRO A 2 -21.17 37.37 -37.68
CA PRO A 2 -21.62 36.53 -36.55
C PRO A 2 -20.64 35.48 -36.13
N LEU A 3 -20.76 35.08 -34.83
CA LEU A 3 -20.20 33.89 -34.21
C LEU A 3 -20.66 32.58 -34.86
N PRO A 4 -19.92 31.52 -34.74
CA PRO A 4 -20.54 30.23 -34.54
C PRO A 4 -20.31 29.69 -33.14
N LYS A 5 -21.42 29.25 -32.55
CA LYS A 5 -21.54 28.31 -31.45
C LYS A 5 -21.03 26.94 -31.91
N ASP A 6 -20.19 26.34 -31.13
CA ASP A 6 -20.03 24.88 -31.16
C ASP A 6 -20.13 24.32 -29.77
N LEU A 7 -21.19 23.57 -29.58
CA LEU A 7 -21.56 22.79 -28.44
C LEU A 7 -20.79 21.49 -28.51
N SER A 8 -19.71 21.36 -27.76
CA SER A 8 -19.09 20.05 -27.52
C SER A 8 -19.72 19.40 -26.30
N ARG A 9 -20.55 18.39 -26.56
CA ARG A 9 -21.14 17.46 -25.59
C ARG A 9 -20.04 16.72 -24.89
N SER A 10 -19.85 16.98 -23.61
CA SER A 10 -19.13 16.11 -22.69
C SER A 10 -20.00 14.89 -22.39
N SER A 11 -19.65 13.76 -22.95
CA SER A 11 -20.26 12.47 -22.57
C SER A 11 -19.69 12.04 -21.23
N HIS A 12 -20.46 12.25 -20.18
CA HIS A 12 -20.25 11.62 -18.89
C HIS A 12 -20.53 10.13 -19.02
N ASN A 13 -19.50 9.34 -18.87
CA ASN A 13 -19.60 7.90 -18.74
C ASN A 13 -19.58 7.55 -17.24
N PRO A 14 -20.72 7.29 -16.60
CA PRO A 14 -20.71 6.80 -15.24
C PRO A 14 -20.30 5.33 -15.27
N GLY A 15 -19.06 5.05 -14.84
CA GLY A 15 -18.59 3.69 -14.60
C GLY A 15 -19.53 2.97 -13.66
N LEU A 16 -20.28 2.05 -14.21
CA LEU A 16 -21.11 1.10 -13.46
C LEU A 16 -20.20 0.19 -12.66
N ASN A 17 -20.12 0.48 -11.36
CA ASN A 17 -19.67 -0.48 -10.38
C ASN A 17 -20.69 -1.61 -10.33
N THR A 18 -20.46 -2.66 -11.09
CA THR A 18 -21.24 -3.91 -11.01
C THR A 18 -20.88 -4.63 -9.70
N ALA A 19 -21.54 -4.23 -8.63
CA ALA A 19 -21.73 -5.12 -7.49
C ALA A 19 -22.54 -6.32 -8.01
N ARG A 20 -21.90 -7.46 -8.19
CA ARG A 20 -22.58 -8.71 -8.50
C ARG A 20 -23.38 -9.15 -7.28
N LEU A 21 -24.61 -8.70 -7.23
CA LEU A 21 -25.62 -9.24 -6.34
C LEU A 21 -26.03 -10.60 -6.93
N ALA A 22 -25.58 -11.70 -6.34
CA ALA A 22 -26.06 -13.02 -6.69
C ALA A 22 -27.50 -13.15 -6.19
N LEU A 23 -28.45 -12.96 -7.11
CA LEU A 23 -29.87 -13.19 -6.86
C LEU A 23 -30.12 -14.70 -6.87
N ILE A 24 -30.28 -15.30 -5.71
CA ILE A 24 -30.75 -16.69 -5.60
C ILE A 24 -32.27 -16.68 -5.76
N VAL A 25 -32.73 -17.17 -6.91
CA VAL A 25 -34.15 -17.42 -7.16
C VAL A 25 -34.55 -18.68 -6.40
N ALA A 26 -35.32 -18.50 -5.34
CA ALA A 26 -35.97 -19.61 -4.67
C ALA A 26 -37.17 -20.05 -5.51
N ALA A 27 -37.07 -21.22 -6.14
CA ALA A 27 -38.22 -21.88 -6.77
C ALA A 27 -39.15 -22.45 -5.67
N SER A 28 -40.31 -21.84 -5.46
CA SER A 28 -41.36 -22.36 -4.60
C SER A 28 -42.12 -23.46 -5.32
N VAL A 29 -41.91 -24.70 -4.91
CA VAL A 29 -42.76 -25.84 -5.29
C VAL A 29 -43.91 -25.89 -4.29
N ALA A 30 -45.11 -25.59 -4.74
CA ALA A 30 -46.32 -25.79 -3.95
C ALA A 30 -46.67 -27.29 -3.90
N ALA A 31 -46.42 -27.93 -2.76
CA ALA A 31 -46.92 -29.27 -2.45
C ALA A 31 -47.92 -29.14 -1.34
N ALA A 32 -49.15 -29.61 -1.60
CA ALA A 32 -50.21 -29.67 -0.64
C ALA A 32 -49.88 -30.69 0.47
N GLY A 33 -49.93 -30.27 1.73
CA GLY A 33 -50.01 -31.18 2.88
C GLY A 33 -48.67 -31.56 3.52
N ALA A 34 -47.72 -30.66 3.64
CA ALA A 34 -46.50 -30.91 4.41
C ALA A 34 -46.44 -29.97 5.63
N LYS A 35 -46.17 -30.56 6.80
CA LYS A 35 -45.75 -29.85 8.01
C LYS A 35 -44.67 -28.79 7.65
N ASP A 36 -44.77 -27.62 8.23
CA ASP A 36 -43.80 -26.56 8.11
C ASP A 36 -42.41 -27.08 8.49
N VAL A 37 -41.62 -27.50 7.47
CA VAL A 37 -40.22 -27.76 7.64
C VAL A 37 -39.51 -26.41 7.43
N HIS A 38 -39.30 -25.67 8.49
CA HIS A 38 -38.40 -24.52 8.47
C HIS A 38 -36.97 -25.04 8.23
N SER A 39 -36.53 -24.92 7.00
CA SER A 39 -35.16 -25.16 6.63
C SER A 39 -34.38 -23.85 6.81
N GLU A 40 -33.64 -23.74 7.90
CA GLU A 40 -32.81 -22.60 8.20
C GLU A 40 -31.43 -22.83 7.53
N PHE A 41 -31.13 -22.04 6.50
CA PHE A 41 -29.84 -22.06 5.86
C PHE A 41 -28.92 -20.99 6.49
N ALA A 42 -27.98 -21.43 7.32
CA ALA A 42 -26.94 -20.57 7.83
C ALA A 42 -25.83 -20.45 6.76
N VAL A 43 -25.67 -19.26 6.18
CA VAL A 43 -24.55 -18.93 5.29
C VAL A 43 -23.54 -18.12 6.07
N SER A 44 -22.34 -18.66 6.25
CA SER A 44 -21.21 -17.91 6.82
C SER A 44 -20.17 -17.63 5.76
N ALA A 45 -19.67 -16.39 5.71
CA ALA A 45 -18.57 -15.99 4.87
C ALA A 45 -17.47 -15.37 5.72
N THR A 46 -16.23 -15.86 5.58
CA THR A 46 -15.07 -15.28 6.23
C THR A 46 -14.30 -14.44 5.22
N VAL A 47 -14.20 -13.13 5.47
CA VAL A 47 -13.38 -12.23 4.66
C VAL A 47 -11.98 -12.19 5.27
N ARG A 48 -11.01 -12.71 4.51
CA ARG A 48 -9.61 -12.66 4.94
C ARG A 48 -9.05 -11.25 4.83
N ALA A 49 -8.28 -10.82 5.82
CA ALA A 49 -7.56 -9.55 5.76
C ALA A 49 -6.48 -9.61 4.69
N VAL A 50 -6.43 -8.58 3.85
CA VAL A 50 -5.46 -8.43 2.75
C VAL A 50 -4.93 -7.01 2.78
N ALA A 51 -3.64 -6.84 2.50
CA ALA A 51 -3.03 -5.56 2.22
C ALA A 51 -2.17 -5.69 0.96
N ASP A 52 -2.19 -4.67 0.14
CA ASP A 52 -1.44 -4.59 -1.11
C ASP A 52 -0.72 -3.25 -1.23
N ILE A 53 0.45 -3.25 -1.89
CA ILE A 53 1.27 -2.06 -2.14
C ILE A 53 1.45 -1.88 -3.64
N GLU A 54 1.09 -0.71 -4.12
CA GLU A 54 1.30 -0.29 -5.52
C GLU A 54 2.38 0.79 -5.54
N LEU A 55 3.58 0.44 -6.03
CA LEU A 55 4.70 1.36 -6.15
C LEU A 55 4.47 2.31 -7.33
N GLN A 56 4.48 3.61 -7.09
CA GLN A 56 4.29 4.65 -8.09
C GLN A 56 5.62 5.24 -8.56
N SER A 57 6.54 5.48 -7.62
CA SER A 57 7.87 6.03 -7.89
C SER A 57 8.86 5.61 -6.82
N ALA A 58 10.01 5.14 -7.26
CA ALA A 58 11.16 4.89 -6.37
C ALA A 58 12.45 5.15 -7.14
N PRO A 59 13.53 5.54 -6.46
CA PRO A 59 14.85 5.53 -7.06
C PRO A 59 15.23 4.11 -7.48
N SER A 60 15.85 3.95 -8.65
CA SER A 60 16.38 2.65 -9.10
C SER A 60 17.82 2.43 -8.61
N ASN A 61 18.54 3.52 -8.41
CA ASN A 61 19.95 3.53 -8.01
C ASN A 61 20.19 4.56 -6.91
N LEU A 62 21.27 4.33 -6.17
CA LEU A 62 21.79 5.21 -5.14
C LEU A 62 23.18 5.70 -5.56
N LEU A 63 23.28 6.97 -5.93
CA LEU A 63 24.56 7.60 -6.23
C LEU A 63 25.17 8.16 -4.95
N ILE A 64 26.28 7.56 -4.51
CA ILE A 64 27.02 7.97 -3.32
C ILE A 64 28.27 8.74 -3.77
N SER A 65 28.40 9.98 -3.34
CA SER A 65 29.54 10.84 -3.64
C SER A 65 30.61 10.75 -2.55
N ASP A 66 31.85 11.21 -2.87
CA ASP A 66 32.90 11.37 -1.85
C ASP A 66 32.49 12.28 -0.69
N ARG A 67 31.61 13.24 -0.95
CA ARG A 67 31.05 14.11 0.09
C ARG A 67 30.20 13.32 1.07
N ASP A 68 29.35 12.40 0.56
CA ASP A 68 28.47 11.59 1.40
C ASP A 68 29.28 10.59 2.23
N ILE A 69 30.33 10.01 1.64
CA ILE A 69 31.28 9.16 2.37
C ILE A 69 31.92 9.92 3.54
N ARG A 70 32.42 11.14 3.28
CA ARG A 70 33.02 11.97 4.36
C ARG A 70 32.04 12.38 5.45
N ARG A 71 30.74 12.54 5.08
CA ARG A 71 29.66 12.86 6.03
C ARG A 71 29.17 11.62 6.79
N GLY A 72 29.39 10.44 6.24
CA GLY A 72 28.89 9.17 6.77
C GLY A 72 27.40 8.93 6.52
N TYR A 73 26.70 9.80 5.80
CA TYR A 73 25.30 9.65 5.47
C TYR A 73 24.92 10.32 4.15
N ILE A 74 23.81 9.87 3.58
CA ILE A 74 23.19 10.44 2.38
C ILE A 74 21.70 10.71 2.60
N ASP A 75 21.23 11.89 2.19
CA ASP A 75 19.81 12.25 2.16
C ASP A 75 19.23 11.95 0.77
N ILE A 76 18.17 11.18 0.74
CA ILE A 76 17.47 10.85 -0.50
C ILE A 76 16.42 11.93 -0.78
N ILE A 77 16.72 12.75 -1.80
CA ILE A 77 15.87 13.89 -2.17
C ILE A 77 14.56 13.43 -2.80
N GLN A 78 14.65 12.40 -3.70
CA GLN A 78 13.48 11.87 -4.36
C GLN A 78 12.70 10.94 -3.42
N PRO A 79 11.43 11.25 -3.08
CA PRO A 79 10.65 10.38 -2.24
C PRO A 79 10.28 9.08 -2.96
N THR A 80 10.22 8.00 -2.21
CA THR A 80 9.57 6.77 -2.66
C THR A 80 8.07 6.91 -2.44
N GLN A 81 7.29 6.86 -3.52
CA GLN A 81 5.85 7.05 -3.52
C GLN A 81 5.14 5.73 -3.82
N PHE A 82 4.15 5.41 -3.03
CA PHE A 82 3.33 4.23 -3.21
C PHE A 82 1.94 4.40 -2.61
N THR A 83 1.02 3.56 -3.04
CA THR A 83 -0.33 3.47 -2.48
C THR A 83 -0.48 2.14 -1.76
N VAL A 84 -0.99 2.19 -0.54
CA VAL A 84 -1.37 0.99 0.23
C VAL A 84 -2.89 0.88 0.21
N ARG A 85 -3.39 -0.31 -0.14
CA ARG A 85 -4.80 -0.69 -0.05
C ARG A 85 -4.94 -1.81 0.95
N SER A 86 -5.84 -1.68 1.92
CA SER A 86 -6.13 -2.75 2.87
C SER A 86 -7.60 -2.81 3.22
N ASN A 87 -8.12 -4.03 3.34
CA ASN A 87 -9.46 -4.31 3.84
C ASN A 87 -9.47 -4.57 5.36
N SER A 88 -8.30 -4.53 6.02
CA SER A 88 -8.21 -4.65 7.48
C SER A 88 -8.77 -3.40 8.16
N ALA A 89 -9.62 -3.57 9.15
CA ALA A 89 -10.11 -2.46 9.99
C ALA A 89 -9.03 -1.90 10.92
N ASN A 90 -7.94 -2.64 11.18
CA ASN A 90 -6.90 -2.27 12.15
C ASN A 90 -5.71 -1.54 11.51
N GLY A 91 -5.62 -1.53 10.17
CA GLY A 91 -4.53 -0.93 9.44
C GLY A 91 -3.58 -1.93 8.77
N PHE A 92 -2.33 -1.52 8.59
CA PHE A 92 -1.30 -2.34 7.96
C PHE A 92 0.05 -2.19 8.67
N ALA A 93 0.92 -3.17 8.45
CA ALA A 93 2.33 -3.08 8.78
C ALA A 93 3.12 -2.94 7.47
N LEU A 94 3.94 -1.89 7.38
CA LEU A 94 4.90 -1.68 6.31
C LEU A 94 6.24 -2.28 6.74
N GLU A 95 6.72 -3.26 6.01
CA GLU A 95 8.01 -3.88 6.21
C GLU A 95 9.03 -3.22 5.28
N VAL A 96 10.09 -2.68 5.88
CA VAL A 96 11.22 -2.06 5.18
C VAL A 96 12.40 -2.98 5.37
N MET A 97 12.88 -3.60 4.29
CA MET A 97 13.99 -4.56 4.32
C MET A 97 15.19 -3.99 3.57
N THR A 98 16.36 -4.11 4.15
CA THR A 98 17.62 -3.79 3.47
C THR A 98 18.08 -5.01 2.67
N VAL A 99 18.41 -4.81 1.38
CA VAL A 99 18.85 -5.88 0.47
C VAL A 99 20.35 -5.86 0.18
N ALA A 100 21.06 -4.88 0.77
CA ALA A 100 22.51 -4.74 0.56
C ALA A 100 23.19 -4.24 1.86
N PRO A 101 24.37 -4.77 2.22
CA PRO A 101 25.06 -4.45 3.49
C PRO A 101 25.83 -3.12 3.42
N MET A 102 25.23 -2.10 2.82
CA MET A 102 25.85 -0.78 2.66
C MET A 102 25.39 0.25 3.69
N LEU A 103 24.42 -0.11 4.51
CA LEU A 103 23.80 0.77 5.50
C LEU A 103 24.05 0.25 6.92
N THR A 104 24.27 1.17 7.87
CA THR A 104 24.25 0.84 9.31
C THR A 104 22.93 1.15 9.97
N SER A 105 22.24 2.17 9.45
CA SER A 105 20.90 2.55 9.90
C SER A 105 20.25 3.44 8.85
N MET A 106 18.94 3.65 9.01
CA MET A 106 18.20 4.59 8.19
C MET A 106 17.19 5.37 9.01
N THR A 107 16.94 6.61 8.63
CA THR A 107 15.85 7.44 9.13
C THR A 107 14.80 7.59 8.04
N ILE A 108 13.54 7.39 8.39
CA ILE A 108 12.39 7.44 7.48
C ILE A 108 11.46 8.58 7.93
N GLN A 109 11.07 9.42 6.98
CA GLN A 109 10.11 10.50 7.14
C GLN A 109 8.98 10.34 6.13
N GLY A 110 7.81 10.90 6.44
CA GLY A 110 6.62 10.87 5.55
C GLY A 110 5.48 10.01 6.06
N MET A 111 5.59 9.50 7.30
CA MET A 111 4.51 8.95 8.10
C MET A 111 4.25 9.89 9.30
N ASP A 112 3.42 9.47 10.26
CA ASP A 112 3.02 10.31 11.39
C ASP A 112 4.20 10.83 12.23
N SER A 113 5.32 10.13 12.21
CA SER A 113 6.55 10.51 12.90
C SER A 113 7.79 10.11 12.11
N GLU A 114 8.92 10.73 12.44
CA GLU A 114 10.23 10.28 11.99
C GLU A 114 10.62 9.00 12.73
N LEU A 115 11.07 8.01 11.98
CA LEU A 115 11.44 6.69 12.50
C LEU A 115 12.88 6.35 12.14
N SER A 116 13.60 5.78 13.09
CA SER A 116 14.94 5.23 12.87
C SER A 116 14.92 3.71 12.88
N LEU A 117 15.46 3.10 11.84
CA LEU A 117 15.60 1.65 11.71
C LEU A 117 17.09 1.28 11.63
N GLY A 118 17.41 0.07 12.09
CA GLY A 118 18.77 -0.49 11.98
C GLY A 118 19.14 -0.94 10.56
N ALA A 119 20.32 -1.54 10.44
CA ALA A 119 20.87 -2.04 9.17
C ALA A 119 19.96 -3.03 8.46
N GLU A 120 19.26 -3.87 9.19
CA GLU A 120 18.35 -4.91 8.64
C GLU A 120 17.00 -4.34 8.18
N GLY A 121 16.70 -3.09 8.55
CA GLY A 121 15.40 -2.49 8.36
C GLY A 121 14.47 -2.68 9.55
N GLY A 122 13.16 -2.85 9.30
CA GLY A 122 12.18 -3.02 10.37
C GLY A 122 10.74 -2.92 9.88
N THR A 123 9.81 -2.91 10.84
CA THR A 123 8.38 -2.85 10.59
C THR A 123 7.79 -1.57 11.16
N ILE A 124 7.02 -0.87 10.34
CA ILE A 124 6.29 0.34 10.70
C ILE A 124 4.80 -0.02 10.74
N VAL A 125 4.16 0.19 11.89
CA VAL A 125 2.75 -0.11 12.08
C VAL A 125 1.93 1.15 11.88
N GLN A 126 1.05 1.12 10.88
CA GLN A 126 0.07 2.18 10.63
C GLN A 126 -1.32 1.68 11.02
N ARG A 127 -1.90 2.29 12.05
CA ARG A 127 -3.24 1.93 12.54
C ARG A 127 -4.29 2.84 11.96
N TRP A 128 -5.46 2.27 11.66
CA TRP A 128 -6.67 3.01 11.33
C TRP A 128 -7.93 2.26 11.82
N GLN A 129 -9.08 2.90 11.71
CA GLN A 129 -10.32 2.33 12.27
C GLN A 129 -11.26 1.75 11.19
N ARG A 130 -10.87 1.77 9.92
CA ARG A 130 -11.67 1.25 8.81
C ARG A 130 -10.80 0.98 7.60
N PRO A 131 -11.23 0.04 6.70
CA PRO A 131 -10.53 -0.23 5.46
C PRO A 131 -10.38 1.02 4.61
N GLN A 132 -9.21 1.23 4.01
CA GLN A 132 -8.95 2.39 3.17
C GLN A 132 -7.78 2.20 2.21
N THR A 133 -7.63 3.19 1.34
CA THR A 133 -6.50 3.35 0.45
C THR A 133 -5.75 4.61 0.85
N VAL A 134 -4.44 4.50 1.03
CA VAL A 134 -3.58 5.61 1.49
C VAL A 134 -2.40 5.77 0.54
N ALA A 135 -2.19 7.00 0.06
CA ALA A 135 -0.97 7.38 -0.64
C ALA A 135 0.11 7.76 0.39
N VAL A 136 1.30 7.20 0.22
CA VAL A 136 2.44 7.40 1.11
C VAL A 136 3.63 7.90 0.31
N ALA A 137 4.35 8.87 0.84
CA ALA A 137 5.59 9.40 0.27
C ALA A 137 6.70 9.39 1.33
N LEU A 138 7.61 8.42 1.24
CA LEU A 138 8.70 8.27 2.20
C LEU A 138 9.96 8.96 1.71
N ARG A 139 10.60 9.68 2.61
CA ARG A 139 11.96 10.20 2.45
C ARG A 139 12.90 9.44 3.36
N PHE A 140 14.13 9.23 2.87
CA PHE A 140 15.11 8.45 3.58
C PHE A 140 16.38 9.27 3.81
N ARG A 141 16.98 9.09 4.99
CA ARG A 141 18.38 9.35 5.25
C ARG A 141 19.04 8.03 5.57
N PHE A 142 20.10 7.71 4.83
CA PHE A 142 20.88 6.49 5.04
C PHE A 142 22.19 6.82 5.74
N VAL A 143 22.50 6.12 6.81
CA VAL A 143 23.82 6.12 7.43
C VAL A 143 24.64 5.02 6.76
N LEU A 144 25.77 5.40 6.17
CA LEU A 144 26.58 4.54 5.34
C LEU A 144 27.47 3.62 6.19
N ALA A 145 27.68 2.40 5.71
CA ALA A 145 28.60 1.46 6.35
C ALA A 145 30.06 1.92 6.21
N PRO A 146 30.93 1.69 7.20
CA PRO A 146 32.35 2.01 7.11
C PRO A 146 33.02 1.28 5.94
N GLY A 147 33.93 1.96 5.25
CA GLY A 147 34.69 1.39 4.13
C GLY A 147 33.96 1.39 2.79
N LEU A 148 32.75 1.92 2.72
CA LEU A 148 32.04 2.10 1.46
C LEU A 148 32.77 3.14 0.60
N GLN A 149 32.79 2.93 -0.71
CA GLN A 149 33.39 3.84 -1.68
C GLN A 149 32.34 4.67 -2.39
N ALA A 150 32.73 5.83 -2.94
CA ALA A 150 31.85 6.58 -3.83
C ALA A 150 31.57 5.78 -5.10
N GLY A 151 30.31 5.83 -5.57
CA GLY A 151 29.89 5.05 -6.72
C GLY A 151 28.39 5.01 -6.90
N ASN A 152 27.96 4.27 -7.91
CA ASN A 152 26.55 4.04 -8.21
C ASN A 152 26.17 2.62 -7.75
N TYR A 153 25.22 2.54 -6.84
CA TYR A 153 24.76 1.31 -6.21
C TYR A 153 23.29 1.04 -6.57
N PRO A 154 22.84 -0.23 -6.63
CA PRO A 154 21.42 -0.52 -6.74
C PRO A 154 20.67 0.01 -5.52
N TRP A 155 19.38 0.30 -5.69
CA TRP A 155 18.53 0.75 -4.59
C TRP A 155 18.53 -0.28 -3.44
N PRO A 156 18.87 0.12 -2.21
CA PRO A 156 19.15 -0.83 -1.14
C PRO A 156 17.93 -1.35 -0.39
N LEU A 157 16.70 -0.88 -0.71
CA LEU A 157 15.52 -1.22 0.06
C LEU A 157 14.50 -2.02 -0.75
N ARG A 158 13.81 -2.92 -0.06
CA ARG A 158 12.56 -3.55 -0.49
C ARG A 158 11.46 -3.19 0.49
N LEU A 159 10.28 -2.86 -0.03
CA LEU A 159 9.08 -2.57 0.73
C LEU A 159 8.08 -3.69 0.55
N ALA A 160 7.42 -4.09 1.64
CA ALA A 160 6.29 -5.00 1.62
C ALA A 160 5.24 -4.52 2.63
N VAL A 161 3.98 -4.95 2.44
CA VAL A 161 2.91 -4.64 3.39
C VAL A 161 2.19 -5.91 3.79
N ARG A 162 1.69 -5.94 5.04
CA ARG A 162 0.77 -6.96 5.51
C ARG A 162 -0.36 -6.32 6.30
N PRO A 163 -1.58 -6.91 6.26
CA PRO A 163 -2.68 -6.40 7.07
C PRO A 163 -2.40 -6.61 8.54
N LEU A 164 -2.95 -5.73 9.39
CA LEU A 164 -3.02 -6.00 10.83
C LEU A 164 -4.24 -6.87 11.09
N GLU A 165 -4.03 -8.00 11.75
CA GLU A 165 -5.11 -8.89 12.15
C GLU A 165 -5.88 -8.30 13.33
N SER A 166 -7.16 -8.66 13.46
CA SER A 166 -7.94 -8.41 14.66
C SER A 166 -7.46 -9.36 15.76
N ILE A 167 -7.15 -8.82 16.90
CA ILE A 167 -6.85 -9.58 18.12
C ILE A 167 -8.19 -9.99 18.74
#